data_05064e309bcca3abb2e41e06b7d28485
#
_entry.id   05064e309bcca3abb2e41e06b7d28485
#
_cell.length_a   1.000
_cell.length_b   1.000
_cell.length_c   1.000
_cell.angle_alpha   90.00
_cell.angle_beta   90.00
_cell.angle_gamma   90.00
#
_symmetry.space_group_name_H-M   'P 1'
#
loop_
_entity.id
_entity.type
_entity.pdbx_description
1 polymer ?
#
loop_
_entity_poly.entity_id
_entity_poly.type
_entity_poly.pdbx_seq_one_letter_code
_entity_poly.pdbx_strand_id
1 'polypeptide(L)'
;MPARALLPRRMGHRTLASTPALWASIPCPRSELRLDLVLPSGQSFRWREQSPAHWSGVLADQVWTLTQTEEQLHCTVYRGDKSQASRPTPDELEAVRKYFQLDVTLAQLYHHWGSVDSHFQEVAQKFQGVRLLRQDPIECLFSFICSSNNNIARITGMVERLCQAFGPRLIQLDDVTYHGFPSLQALAGPEVEAHLRKLGLGYRARYVSASARAILEEQGGLAWLQQLRESSYEEAHKALCILPGVGTKETFSGACGDLMLAGPKRCSGASRRPAYVGICIPEPPKV
;
A
#
# COMPACT_ATOMS: atom_id res chain seq x y z
N MET A 1 -29.67 -28.89 33.94
CA MET A 1 -28.55 -28.84 33.03
C MET A 1 -28.42 -27.43 32.49
N PRO A 2 -27.43 -26.62 32.87
CA PRO A 2 -27.30 -25.27 32.32
C PRO A 2 -26.84 -25.39 30.88
N ALA A 3 -27.51 -24.68 29.95
CA ALA A 3 -27.16 -24.57 28.57
C ALA A 3 -25.74 -23.98 28.45
N ARG A 4 -24.83 -24.73 27.85
CA ARG A 4 -23.48 -24.28 27.48
C ARG A 4 -23.63 -23.13 26.48
N ALA A 5 -23.41 -21.91 26.96
CA ALA A 5 -23.32 -20.74 26.05
C ALA A 5 -22.24 -21.05 25.00
N LEU A 6 -22.65 -21.17 23.75
CA LEU A 6 -21.76 -21.25 22.61
C LEU A 6 -21.02 -19.92 22.55
N LEU A 7 -19.76 -19.92 22.95
CA LEU A 7 -18.88 -18.78 22.72
C LEU A 7 -18.92 -18.43 21.22
N PRO A 8 -19.06 -17.16 20.86
CA PRO A 8 -19.08 -16.77 19.45
C PRO A 8 -17.81 -17.31 18.79
N ARG A 9 -17.98 -18.03 17.71
CA ARG A 9 -16.88 -18.62 16.92
C ARG A 9 -15.97 -17.46 16.52
N ARG A 10 -14.75 -17.39 17.09
CA ARG A 10 -13.76 -16.38 16.68
C ARG A 10 -13.57 -16.45 15.18
N MET A 11 -13.67 -15.29 14.53
CA MET A 11 -13.38 -15.19 13.11
C MET A 11 -11.88 -15.29 12.89
N GLY A 12 -11.50 -16.17 11.96
CA GLY A 12 -10.12 -16.33 11.54
C GLY A 12 -9.91 -15.96 10.09
N HIS A 13 -8.66 -15.74 9.74
CA HIS A 13 -8.24 -15.59 8.36
C HIS A 13 -8.63 -16.83 7.55
N ARG A 14 -9.07 -16.63 6.32
CA ARG A 14 -9.51 -17.71 5.44
C ARG A 14 -8.43 -18.06 4.42
N THR A 15 -8.28 -19.34 4.16
CA THR A 15 -7.47 -19.83 3.05
C THR A 15 -8.36 -20.25 1.88
N LEU A 16 -7.86 -20.19 0.66
CA LEU A 16 -8.61 -20.59 -0.54
C LEU A 16 -9.11 -22.03 -0.44
N ALA A 17 -8.27 -22.92 0.06
CA ALA A 17 -8.63 -24.34 0.21
C ALA A 17 -9.73 -24.58 1.27
N SER A 18 -9.76 -23.77 2.34
CA SER A 18 -10.73 -23.97 3.44
C SER A 18 -12.15 -23.49 3.12
N THR A 19 -12.28 -22.47 2.28
CA THR A 19 -13.56 -21.81 1.98
C THR A 19 -13.67 -21.30 0.54
N PRO A 20 -13.54 -22.15 -0.48
CA PRO A 20 -13.44 -21.71 -1.89
C PRO A 20 -14.65 -20.89 -2.36
N ALA A 21 -15.85 -21.15 -1.82
CA ALA A 21 -17.07 -20.41 -2.19
C ALA A 21 -17.04 -18.91 -1.80
N LEU A 22 -16.19 -18.52 -0.84
CA LEU A 22 -16.06 -17.13 -0.38
C LEU A 22 -15.04 -16.33 -1.18
N TRP A 23 -14.43 -16.93 -2.18
CA TRP A 23 -13.41 -16.30 -3.00
C TRP A 23 -13.94 -15.95 -4.38
N ALA A 24 -13.53 -14.81 -4.87
CA ALA A 24 -13.65 -14.45 -6.28
C ALA A 24 -12.28 -14.47 -6.93
N SER A 25 -12.22 -14.63 -8.24
CA SER A 25 -10.97 -14.64 -8.99
C SER A 25 -10.95 -13.56 -10.05
N ILE A 26 -9.77 -13.01 -10.26
CA ILE A 26 -9.45 -12.06 -11.34
C ILE A 26 -8.42 -12.75 -12.22
N PRO A 27 -8.63 -12.89 -13.54
CA PRO A 27 -7.59 -13.34 -14.46
C PRO A 27 -6.37 -12.41 -14.36
N CYS A 28 -5.26 -12.95 -13.89
CA CYS A 28 -4.03 -12.20 -13.66
C CYS A 28 -2.86 -13.17 -13.53
N PRO A 29 -2.14 -13.46 -14.63
CA PRO A 29 -0.99 -14.36 -14.58
C PRO A 29 0.14 -13.77 -13.75
N ARG A 30 1.02 -14.63 -13.23
CA ARG A 30 2.15 -14.20 -12.40
C ARG A 30 3.14 -13.29 -13.15
N SER A 31 3.17 -13.33 -14.47
CA SER A 31 3.93 -12.38 -15.28
C SER A 31 3.39 -10.94 -15.20
N GLU A 32 2.10 -10.79 -14.88
CA GLU A 32 1.44 -9.49 -14.72
C GLU A 32 1.40 -9.01 -13.27
N LEU A 33 1.38 -9.92 -12.27
CA LEU A 33 1.42 -9.58 -10.84
C LEU A 33 2.09 -10.69 -10.03
N ARG A 34 3.01 -10.33 -9.15
CA ARG A 34 3.63 -11.21 -8.17
C ARG A 34 3.38 -10.65 -6.77
N LEU A 35 2.37 -11.19 -6.04
CA LEU A 35 2.04 -10.74 -4.68
C LEU A 35 3.23 -10.86 -3.73
N ASP A 36 3.98 -11.93 -3.83
CA ASP A 36 5.16 -12.22 -3.03
C ASP A 36 6.32 -11.25 -3.25
N LEU A 37 6.36 -10.56 -4.38
CA LEU A 37 7.34 -9.51 -4.67
C LEU A 37 6.79 -8.11 -4.38
N VAL A 38 5.51 -7.87 -4.70
CA VAL A 38 4.92 -6.52 -4.66
C VAL A 38 4.52 -6.11 -3.24
N LEU A 39 3.86 -6.99 -2.48
CA LEU A 39 3.31 -6.62 -1.17
C LEU A 39 4.39 -6.39 -0.09
N PRO A 40 5.50 -7.16 -0.03
CA PRO A 40 6.58 -6.90 0.93
C PRO A 40 7.63 -5.90 0.43
N SER A 41 7.49 -5.32 -0.77
CA SER A 41 8.52 -4.47 -1.40
C SER A 41 8.77 -3.12 -0.71
N GLY A 42 7.93 -2.73 0.24
CA GLY A 42 8.01 -1.42 0.89
C GLY A 42 7.27 -0.31 0.12
N GLN A 43 6.43 -0.65 -0.85
CA GLN A 43 5.47 0.27 -1.45
C GLN A 43 4.28 0.52 -0.52
N SER A 44 3.75 -0.56 0.10
CA SER A 44 2.75 -0.52 1.16
C SER A 44 3.28 -1.20 2.40
N PHE A 45 2.77 -0.79 3.58
CA PHE A 45 3.18 -1.33 4.88
C PHE A 45 2.00 -1.97 5.61
N ARG A 46 0.91 -2.26 4.89
CA ARG A 46 -0.36 -2.72 5.44
C ARG A 46 -0.70 -4.17 5.14
N TRP A 47 0.14 -4.87 4.36
CA TRP A 47 -0.05 -6.27 4.00
C TRP A 47 0.85 -7.18 4.81
N ARG A 48 0.30 -8.31 5.26
CA ARG A 48 1.04 -9.35 5.99
C ARG A 48 0.68 -10.72 5.46
N GLU A 49 1.67 -11.57 5.30
CA GLU A 49 1.45 -12.98 5.03
C GLU A 49 0.97 -13.67 6.31
N GLN A 50 -0.31 -14.05 6.35
CA GLN A 50 -0.94 -14.70 7.52
C GLN A 50 -0.85 -16.22 7.47
N SER A 51 -0.75 -16.79 6.29
CA SER A 51 -0.47 -18.19 6.03
C SER A 51 0.26 -18.28 4.68
N PRO A 52 0.94 -19.38 4.35
CA PRO A 52 1.72 -19.48 3.12
C PRO A 52 0.95 -19.00 1.88
N ALA A 53 1.50 -18.02 1.18
CA ALA A 53 0.96 -17.35 0.00
C ALA A 53 -0.42 -16.68 0.18
N HIS A 54 -0.88 -16.44 1.43
CA HIS A 54 -2.11 -15.70 1.73
C HIS A 54 -1.78 -14.40 2.43
N TRP A 55 -2.07 -13.29 1.78
CA TRP A 55 -1.74 -11.94 2.20
C TRP A 55 -2.99 -11.22 2.71
N SER A 56 -3.00 -10.81 3.97
CA SER A 56 -4.10 -10.04 4.54
C SER A 56 -3.70 -8.60 4.79
N GLY A 57 -4.60 -7.68 4.48
CA GLY A 57 -4.37 -6.25 4.61
C GLY A 57 -5.65 -5.43 4.50
N VAL A 58 -5.48 -4.11 4.56
CA VAL A 58 -6.58 -3.15 4.43
C VAL A 58 -6.51 -2.48 3.06
N LEU A 59 -7.61 -2.46 2.35
CA LEU A 59 -7.80 -1.77 1.08
C LEU A 59 -9.22 -1.21 1.01
N ALA A 60 -9.35 0.07 0.67
CA ALA A 60 -10.64 0.77 0.60
C ALA A 60 -11.50 0.57 1.87
N ASP A 61 -10.90 0.78 3.04
CA ASP A 61 -11.51 0.63 4.36
C ASP A 61 -12.12 -0.74 4.66
N GLN A 62 -11.71 -1.75 3.92
CA GLN A 62 -12.10 -3.14 4.14
C GLN A 62 -10.87 -4.01 4.35
N VAL A 63 -11.06 -5.12 5.07
CA VAL A 63 -10.01 -6.12 5.25
C VAL A 63 -10.13 -7.19 4.18
N TRP A 64 -9.02 -7.51 3.55
CA TRP A 64 -8.92 -8.45 2.46
C TRP A 64 -7.93 -9.55 2.77
N THR A 65 -8.15 -10.73 2.20
CA THR A 65 -7.12 -11.73 2.02
C THR A 65 -6.99 -12.05 0.54
N LEU A 66 -5.76 -12.00 0.05
CA LEU A 66 -5.38 -12.25 -1.33
C LEU A 66 -4.49 -13.50 -1.40
N THR A 67 -4.66 -14.29 -2.45
CA THR A 67 -3.74 -15.37 -2.81
C THR A 67 -3.68 -15.51 -4.32
N GLN A 68 -2.68 -16.19 -4.85
CA GLN A 68 -2.44 -16.24 -6.29
C GLN A 68 -2.07 -17.65 -6.74
N THR A 69 -2.66 -18.07 -7.86
CA THR A 69 -2.21 -19.20 -8.67
C THR A 69 -1.33 -18.69 -9.82
N GLU A 70 -0.94 -19.56 -10.76
CA GLU A 70 -0.16 -19.14 -11.94
C GLU A 70 -0.96 -18.17 -12.83
N GLU A 71 -2.28 -18.33 -12.94
CA GLU A 71 -3.13 -17.62 -13.89
C GLU A 71 -4.14 -16.66 -13.24
N GLN A 72 -4.34 -16.73 -11.92
CA GLN A 72 -5.43 -16.01 -11.29
C GLN A 72 -5.03 -15.41 -9.93
N LEU A 73 -5.50 -14.20 -9.69
CA LEU A 73 -5.54 -13.56 -8.39
C LEU A 73 -6.88 -13.89 -7.71
N HIS A 74 -6.83 -14.51 -6.54
CA HIS A 74 -8.00 -14.84 -5.73
C HIS A 74 -8.15 -13.88 -4.56
N CYS A 75 -9.38 -13.42 -4.32
CA CYS A 75 -9.70 -12.40 -3.34
C CYS A 75 -10.87 -12.82 -2.47
N THR A 76 -10.79 -12.58 -1.16
CA THR A 76 -11.92 -12.61 -0.23
C THR A 76 -11.92 -11.35 0.61
N VAL A 77 -13.10 -10.87 1.01
CA VAL A 77 -13.27 -9.63 1.79
C VAL A 77 -13.98 -9.91 3.11
N TYR A 78 -13.61 -9.17 4.16
CA TYR A 78 -14.22 -9.26 5.48
C TYR A 78 -14.94 -7.95 5.79
N ARG A 79 -16.26 -8.03 6.04
CA ARG A 79 -17.09 -6.85 6.34
C ARG A 79 -17.40 -6.80 7.82
N GLY A 80 -17.18 -5.61 8.43
CA GLY A 80 -17.22 -5.40 9.87
C GLY A 80 -18.54 -5.72 10.56
N ASP A 81 -19.65 -5.42 9.92
CA ASP A 81 -21.00 -5.53 10.49
C ASP A 81 -21.50 -6.98 10.65
N LYS A 82 -21.02 -7.92 9.84
CA LYS A 82 -21.45 -9.33 9.86
C LYS A 82 -20.37 -10.30 10.33
N SER A 83 -19.20 -9.81 10.67
CA SER A 83 -18.07 -10.64 11.16
C SER A 83 -17.81 -11.89 10.32
N GLN A 84 -18.03 -11.85 8.99
CA GLN A 84 -17.86 -13.00 8.13
C GLN A 84 -17.07 -12.65 6.86
N ALA A 85 -16.14 -13.55 6.49
CA ALA A 85 -15.57 -13.53 5.16
C ALA A 85 -16.69 -13.69 4.13
N SER A 86 -16.61 -12.96 3.05
CA SER A 86 -17.62 -13.02 1.99
C SER A 86 -16.97 -12.91 0.61
N ARG A 87 -17.67 -13.44 -0.38
CA ARG A 87 -17.27 -13.28 -1.76
C ARG A 87 -17.38 -11.80 -2.14
N PRO A 88 -16.31 -11.19 -2.70
CA PRO A 88 -16.35 -9.82 -3.16
C PRO A 88 -17.40 -9.57 -4.24
N THR A 89 -18.01 -8.40 -4.20
CA THR A 89 -18.87 -7.91 -5.29
C THR A 89 -18.02 -7.46 -6.49
N PRO A 90 -18.61 -7.27 -7.69
CA PRO A 90 -17.89 -6.73 -8.85
C PRO A 90 -17.22 -5.37 -8.57
N ASP A 91 -17.89 -4.46 -7.86
CA ASP A 91 -17.34 -3.13 -7.52
C ASP A 91 -16.15 -3.23 -6.56
N GLU A 92 -16.22 -4.17 -5.59
CA GLU A 92 -15.10 -4.43 -4.69
C GLU A 92 -13.91 -5.05 -5.43
N LEU A 93 -14.14 -5.94 -6.40
CA LEU A 93 -13.07 -6.47 -7.26
C LEU A 93 -12.45 -5.38 -8.14
N GLU A 94 -13.24 -4.39 -8.56
CA GLU A 94 -12.74 -3.24 -9.30
C GLU A 94 -11.79 -2.39 -8.44
N ALA A 95 -12.03 -2.25 -7.14
CA ALA A 95 -11.08 -1.61 -6.22
C ALA A 95 -9.74 -2.36 -6.16
N VAL A 96 -9.77 -3.71 -6.17
CA VAL A 96 -8.54 -4.53 -6.25
C VAL A 96 -7.84 -4.35 -7.59
N ARG A 97 -8.59 -4.33 -8.72
CA ARG A 97 -8.01 -4.08 -10.06
C ARG A 97 -7.31 -2.73 -10.13
N LYS A 98 -7.95 -1.68 -9.63
CA LYS A 98 -7.40 -0.33 -9.57
C LYS A 98 -6.16 -0.25 -8.68
N TYR A 99 -6.19 -0.90 -7.52
CA TYR A 99 -5.05 -0.93 -6.60
C TYR A 99 -3.80 -1.52 -7.22
N PHE A 100 -3.93 -2.62 -7.95
CA PHE A 100 -2.83 -3.27 -8.68
C PHE A 100 -2.67 -2.73 -10.11
N GLN A 101 -3.47 -1.78 -10.57
CA GLN A 101 -3.43 -1.22 -11.93
C GLN A 101 -3.46 -2.32 -13.01
N LEU A 102 -4.40 -3.28 -12.89
CA LEU A 102 -4.46 -4.45 -13.76
C LEU A 102 -4.98 -4.18 -15.17
N ASP A 103 -5.44 -2.97 -15.47
CA ASP A 103 -5.77 -2.45 -16.79
C ASP A 103 -4.51 -2.16 -17.64
N VAL A 104 -3.35 -2.05 -17.00
CA VAL A 104 -2.07 -1.86 -17.66
C VAL A 104 -1.38 -3.19 -17.88
N THR A 105 -1.08 -3.53 -19.14
CA THR A 105 -0.35 -4.76 -19.51
C THR A 105 1.14 -4.58 -19.19
N LEU A 106 1.62 -5.20 -18.14
CA LEU A 106 2.99 -5.08 -17.67
C LEU A 106 4.01 -5.66 -18.65
N ALA A 107 3.66 -6.75 -19.31
CA ALA A 107 4.52 -7.37 -20.32
C ALA A 107 4.89 -6.41 -21.48
N GLN A 108 3.96 -5.54 -21.89
CA GLN A 108 4.24 -4.52 -22.92
C GLN A 108 5.23 -3.47 -22.43
N LEU A 109 5.08 -3.02 -21.18
CA LEU A 109 6.00 -2.08 -20.55
C LEU A 109 7.40 -2.68 -20.41
N TYR A 110 7.49 -3.93 -19.94
CA TYR A 110 8.77 -4.63 -19.80
C TYR A 110 9.47 -4.80 -21.14
N HIS A 111 8.72 -5.14 -22.20
CA HIS A 111 9.27 -5.23 -23.55
C HIS A 111 9.82 -3.87 -24.01
N HIS A 112 9.04 -2.80 -23.84
CA HIS A 112 9.46 -1.45 -24.22
C HIS A 112 10.69 -0.99 -23.44
N TRP A 113 10.69 -1.13 -22.12
CA TRP A 113 11.83 -0.72 -21.28
C TRP A 113 13.08 -1.57 -21.55
N GLY A 114 12.93 -2.88 -21.76
CA GLY A 114 14.02 -3.78 -22.09
C GLY A 114 14.64 -3.50 -23.47
N SER A 115 13.88 -2.92 -24.41
CA SER A 115 14.42 -2.53 -25.74
C SER A 115 15.35 -1.31 -25.69
N VAL A 116 15.25 -0.49 -24.63
CA VAL A 116 16.05 0.74 -24.48
C VAL A 116 17.11 0.63 -23.38
N ASP A 117 17.04 -0.41 -22.54
CA ASP A 117 17.96 -0.64 -21.44
C ASP A 117 18.24 -2.14 -21.26
N SER A 118 19.46 -2.56 -21.61
CA SER A 118 19.91 -3.96 -21.53
C SER A 118 19.99 -4.46 -20.09
N HIS A 119 20.35 -3.61 -19.12
CA HIS A 119 20.39 -4.00 -17.72
C HIS A 119 18.98 -4.26 -17.20
N PHE A 120 18.02 -3.39 -17.55
CA PHE A 120 16.61 -3.65 -17.22
C PHE A 120 16.12 -4.97 -17.85
N GLN A 121 16.49 -5.27 -19.08
CA GLN A 121 16.11 -6.51 -19.75
C GLN A 121 16.59 -7.76 -18.98
N GLU A 122 17.83 -7.77 -18.47
CA GLU A 122 18.37 -8.86 -17.67
C GLU A 122 17.63 -9.00 -16.33
N VAL A 123 17.37 -7.89 -15.63
CA VAL A 123 16.67 -7.88 -14.34
C VAL A 123 15.21 -8.30 -14.52
N ALA A 124 14.54 -7.82 -15.55
CA ALA A 124 13.14 -8.13 -15.84
C ALA A 124 12.87 -9.62 -16.06
N GLN A 125 13.84 -10.37 -16.59
CA GLN A 125 13.73 -11.82 -16.73
C GLN A 125 13.57 -12.54 -15.38
N LYS A 126 14.18 -12.01 -14.32
CA LYS A 126 14.15 -12.59 -12.97
C LYS A 126 12.98 -12.07 -12.13
N PHE A 127 12.52 -10.87 -12.39
CA PHE A 127 11.54 -10.14 -11.58
C PHE A 127 10.32 -9.72 -12.41
N GLN A 128 9.67 -10.69 -13.05
CA GLN A 128 8.39 -10.45 -13.73
C GLN A 128 7.27 -10.20 -12.72
N GLY A 129 6.23 -9.50 -13.12
CA GLY A 129 5.03 -9.27 -12.30
C GLY A 129 5.20 -8.25 -11.18
N VAL A 130 6.25 -7.42 -11.23
CA VAL A 130 6.45 -6.34 -10.26
C VAL A 130 5.79 -5.07 -10.76
N ARG A 131 4.74 -4.62 -10.06
CA ARG A 131 3.90 -3.46 -10.38
C ARG A 131 4.01 -2.37 -9.34
N LEU A 132 3.65 -1.15 -9.73
CA LEU A 132 3.38 -0.07 -8.79
C LEU A 132 1.94 -0.15 -8.28
N LEU A 133 1.78 0.09 -6.97
CA LEU A 133 0.48 0.09 -6.31
C LEU A 133 -0.15 1.48 -6.38
N ARG A 134 -1.42 1.56 -6.78
CA ARG A 134 -2.22 2.80 -6.68
C ARG A 134 -2.85 2.87 -5.29
N GLN A 135 -2.12 3.43 -4.34
CA GLN A 135 -2.52 3.50 -2.94
C GLN A 135 -3.41 4.72 -2.66
N ASP A 136 -4.12 4.71 -1.52
CA ASP A 136 -4.73 5.92 -0.99
C ASP A 136 -3.66 7.01 -0.76
N PRO A 137 -3.88 8.27 -1.20
CA PRO A 137 -2.86 9.30 -1.14
C PRO A 137 -2.48 9.71 0.29
N ILE A 138 -3.43 9.68 1.23
CA ILE A 138 -3.17 9.98 2.65
C ILE A 138 -2.33 8.85 3.25
N GLU A 139 -2.76 7.60 3.08
CA GLU A 139 -2.02 6.43 3.59
C GLU A 139 -0.59 6.40 3.04
N CYS A 140 -0.44 6.60 1.74
CA CYS A 140 0.86 6.60 1.07
C CYS A 140 1.77 7.70 1.62
N LEU A 141 1.32 8.95 1.62
CA LEU A 141 2.11 10.10 2.06
C LEU A 141 2.60 9.95 3.51
N PHE A 142 1.69 9.65 4.44
CA PHE A 142 2.06 9.56 5.86
C PHE A 142 2.89 8.31 6.18
N SER A 143 2.69 7.21 5.46
CA SER A 143 3.55 6.03 5.56
C SER A 143 4.97 6.34 5.09
N PHE A 144 5.13 7.12 4.01
CA PHE A 144 6.44 7.52 3.50
C PHE A 144 7.11 8.61 4.39
N ILE A 145 6.38 9.50 5.03
CA ILE A 145 6.94 10.35 6.10
C ILE A 145 7.55 9.47 7.21
N CYS A 146 6.91 8.35 7.57
CA CYS A 146 7.46 7.39 8.53
C CYS A 146 8.70 6.63 7.99
N SER A 147 8.95 6.62 6.69
CA SER A 147 10.05 5.88 6.07
C SER A 147 11.41 6.59 6.14
N SER A 148 11.45 7.88 6.47
CA SER A 148 12.67 8.67 6.55
C SER A 148 13.66 8.04 7.54
N ASN A 149 14.89 7.69 7.07
CA ASN A 149 15.94 7.02 7.85
C ASN A 149 15.41 5.82 8.66
N ASN A 150 14.77 4.85 7.99
CA ASN A 150 14.08 3.76 8.63
C ASN A 150 14.16 2.46 7.79
N ASN A 151 13.71 1.32 8.33
CA ASN A 151 13.59 0.05 7.63
C ASN A 151 12.13 -0.43 7.58
N ILE A 152 11.82 -1.32 6.64
CA ILE A 152 10.45 -1.78 6.36
C ILE A 152 9.75 -2.30 7.62
N ALA A 153 10.39 -3.17 8.40
CA ALA A 153 9.77 -3.76 9.60
C ALA A 153 9.38 -2.69 10.64
N ARG A 154 10.27 -1.71 10.85
CA ARG A 154 10.00 -0.62 11.79
C ARG A 154 8.94 0.34 11.26
N ILE A 155 8.94 0.65 9.97
CA ILE A 155 7.89 1.47 9.32
C ILE A 155 6.54 0.79 9.48
N THR A 156 6.43 -0.50 9.16
CA THR A 156 5.21 -1.30 9.33
C THR A 156 4.67 -1.20 10.76
N GLY A 157 5.55 -1.36 11.77
CA GLY A 157 5.14 -1.22 13.17
C GLY A 157 4.69 0.20 13.55
N MET A 158 5.29 1.26 12.96
CA MET A 158 4.88 2.64 13.17
C MET A 158 3.51 2.93 12.55
N VAL A 159 3.30 2.53 11.30
CA VAL A 159 2.03 2.69 10.57
C VAL A 159 0.91 1.93 11.29
N GLU A 160 1.18 0.73 11.78
CA GLU A 160 0.22 -0.06 12.56
C GLU A 160 -0.23 0.69 13.82
N ARG A 161 0.73 1.17 14.64
CA ARG A 161 0.41 1.93 15.88
C ARG A 161 -0.33 3.23 15.59
N LEU A 162 0.01 3.90 14.48
CA LEU A 162 -0.69 5.11 14.02
C LEU A 162 -2.16 4.78 13.68
N CYS A 163 -2.41 3.71 12.94
CA CYS A 163 -3.77 3.27 12.61
C CYS A 163 -4.54 2.82 13.84
N GLN A 164 -3.92 2.10 14.77
CA GLN A 164 -4.56 1.68 16.02
C GLN A 164 -4.97 2.86 16.91
N ALA A 165 -4.16 3.91 16.96
CA ALA A 165 -4.41 5.06 17.82
C ALA A 165 -5.41 6.06 17.23
N PHE A 166 -5.43 6.24 15.93
CA PHE A 166 -6.18 7.32 15.27
C PHE A 166 -7.12 6.88 14.15
N GLY A 167 -7.00 5.63 13.68
CA GLY A 167 -7.85 5.08 12.63
C GLY A 167 -9.11 4.39 13.18
N PRO A 168 -10.16 4.28 12.38
CA PRO A 168 -11.37 3.56 12.77
C PRO A 168 -11.08 2.06 12.89
N ARG A 169 -11.63 1.42 13.93
CA ARG A 169 -11.58 -0.03 14.04
C ARG A 169 -12.46 -0.67 12.98
N LEU A 170 -11.91 -1.57 12.18
CA LEU A 170 -12.62 -2.28 11.12
C LEU A 170 -13.15 -3.64 11.61
N ILE A 171 -12.25 -4.56 11.92
CA ILE A 171 -12.61 -5.94 12.28
C ILE A 171 -11.48 -6.60 13.07
N GLN A 172 -11.81 -7.65 13.81
CA GLN A 172 -10.83 -8.54 14.42
C GLN A 172 -10.89 -9.93 13.78
N LEU A 173 -9.77 -10.41 13.27
CA LEU A 173 -9.59 -11.76 12.73
C LEU A 173 -8.50 -12.47 13.54
N ASP A 174 -8.83 -13.64 14.12
CA ASP A 174 -7.98 -14.31 15.08
C ASP A 174 -7.55 -13.35 16.21
N ASP A 175 -6.26 -13.13 16.39
CA ASP A 175 -5.72 -12.22 17.40
C ASP A 175 -5.30 -10.86 16.81
N VAL A 176 -5.60 -10.60 15.52
CA VAL A 176 -5.26 -9.36 14.83
C VAL A 176 -6.47 -8.45 14.72
N THR A 177 -6.38 -7.23 15.24
CA THR A 177 -7.39 -6.18 15.04
C THR A 177 -6.94 -5.25 13.93
N TYR A 178 -7.75 -5.14 12.89
CA TYR A 178 -7.50 -4.27 11.75
C TYR A 178 -8.16 -2.90 11.95
N HIS A 179 -7.43 -1.85 11.56
CA HIS A 179 -7.89 -0.47 11.61
C HIS A 179 -7.73 0.17 10.23
N GLY A 180 -8.67 1.05 9.87
CA GLY A 180 -8.52 1.94 8.73
C GLY A 180 -7.37 2.93 8.93
N PHE A 181 -6.94 3.58 7.85
CA PHE A 181 -5.96 4.65 7.97
C PHE A 181 -6.63 5.90 8.58
N PRO A 182 -5.94 6.68 9.43
CA PRO A 182 -6.50 7.90 10.02
C PRO A 182 -6.83 8.96 8.98
N SER A 183 -7.91 9.71 9.20
CA SER A 183 -8.22 10.89 8.39
C SER A 183 -7.23 12.03 8.67
N LEU A 184 -7.14 13.00 7.76
CA LEU A 184 -6.36 14.22 7.97
C LEU A 184 -6.77 14.94 9.25
N GLN A 185 -8.09 15.00 9.53
CA GLN A 185 -8.64 15.62 10.74
C GLN A 185 -8.13 14.94 12.00
N ALA A 186 -8.11 13.60 12.00
CA ALA A 186 -7.60 12.81 13.13
C ALA A 186 -6.10 13.05 13.39
N LEU A 187 -5.32 13.35 12.33
CA LEU A 187 -3.87 13.59 12.41
C LEU A 187 -3.50 15.07 12.69
N ALA A 188 -4.43 16.01 12.50
CA ALA A 188 -4.17 17.45 12.65
C ALA A 188 -4.42 17.98 14.07
N GLY A 189 -4.97 17.17 14.97
CA GLY A 189 -5.30 17.60 16.34
C GLY A 189 -4.11 18.11 17.16
N PRO A 190 -4.35 18.96 18.16
CA PRO A 190 -3.28 19.63 18.94
C PRO A 190 -2.40 18.64 19.74
N GLU A 191 -2.99 17.53 20.23
CA GLU A 191 -2.29 16.52 21.05
C GLU A 191 -1.65 15.40 20.23
N VAL A 192 -1.86 15.39 18.90
CA VAL A 192 -1.43 14.29 18.04
C VAL A 192 0.09 14.12 18.05
N GLU A 193 0.85 15.19 17.95
CA GLU A 193 2.32 15.11 17.97
C GLU A 193 2.81 14.44 19.27
N ALA A 194 2.31 14.90 20.43
CA ALA A 194 2.69 14.34 21.71
C ALA A 194 2.33 12.85 21.82
N HIS A 195 1.16 12.45 21.35
CA HIS A 195 0.72 11.06 21.34
C HIS A 195 1.58 10.21 20.40
N LEU A 196 1.85 10.67 19.19
CA LEU A 196 2.70 9.95 18.22
C LEU A 196 4.14 9.77 18.74
N ARG A 197 4.68 10.74 19.49
CA ARG A 197 5.99 10.60 20.16
C ARG A 197 5.97 9.45 21.17
N LYS A 198 4.93 9.33 21.99
CA LYS A 198 4.73 8.22 22.94
C LYS A 198 4.60 6.87 22.21
N LEU A 199 4.02 6.84 21.02
CA LEU A 199 3.92 5.65 20.16
C LEU A 199 5.23 5.28 19.46
N GLY A 200 6.31 6.04 19.67
CA GLY A 200 7.64 5.72 19.15
C GLY A 200 7.91 6.20 17.72
N LEU A 201 7.17 7.19 17.21
CA LEU A 201 7.44 7.78 15.90
C LEU A 201 8.67 8.73 15.92
N GLY A 202 9.13 9.13 17.10
CA GLY A 202 10.26 10.02 17.26
C GLY A 202 10.02 11.40 16.62
N TYR A 203 11.00 11.94 15.91
CA TYR A 203 10.91 13.25 15.25
C TYR A 203 9.85 13.30 14.12
N ARG A 204 9.46 12.16 13.58
CA ARG A 204 8.44 12.04 12.51
C ARG A 204 7.06 12.42 13.01
N ALA A 205 6.79 12.32 14.32
CA ALA A 205 5.55 12.74 14.95
C ALA A 205 5.19 14.19 14.61
N ARG A 206 6.20 15.10 14.66
CA ARG A 206 6.04 16.49 14.26
C ARG A 206 5.68 16.63 12.78
N TYR A 207 6.35 15.88 11.92
CA TYR A 207 6.09 15.95 10.48
C TYR A 207 4.68 15.46 10.13
N VAL A 208 4.24 14.34 10.71
CA VAL A 208 2.87 13.82 10.51
C VAL A 208 1.83 14.87 10.90
N SER A 209 1.90 15.41 12.13
CA SER A 209 0.91 16.38 12.61
C SER A 209 0.96 17.70 11.83
N ALA A 210 2.16 18.22 11.55
CA ALA A 210 2.32 19.47 10.82
C ALA A 210 1.86 19.36 9.36
N SER A 211 2.20 18.28 8.65
CA SER A 211 1.74 18.06 7.28
C SER A 211 0.23 17.85 7.20
N ALA A 212 -0.38 17.16 8.16
CA ALA A 212 -1.84 17.00 8.19
C ALA A 212 -2.55 18.37 8.33
N ARG A 213 -2.04 19.24 9.20
CA ARG A 213 -2.57 20.61 9.35
C ARG A 213 -2.36 21.45 8.10
N ALA A 214 -1.16 21.47 7.54
CA ALA A 214 -0.87 22.22 6.31
C ALA A 214 -1.78 21.79 5.15
N ILE A 215 -2.02 20.47 4.97
CA ILE A 215 -2.93 19.98 3.93
C ILE A 215 -4.37 20.45 4.17
N LEU A 216 -4.85 20.42 5.43
CA LEU A 216 -6.23 20.80 5.75
C LEU A 216 -6.48 22.31 5.68
N GLU A 217 -5.56 23.08 6.25
CA GLU A 217 -5.75 24.51 6.50
C GLU A 217 -5.27 25.39 5.34
N GLU A 218 -4.23 24.94 4.62
CA GLU A 218 -3.55 25.76 3.61
C GLU A 218 -3.76 25.25 2.18
N GLN A 219 -3.97 23.93 1.97
CA GLN A 219 -3.95 23.33 0.63
C GLN A 219 -5.32 22.87 0.13
N GLY A 220 -6.35 22.80 0.96
CA GLY A 220 -7.68 22.35 0.55
C GLY A 220 -7.97 20.87 0.78
N GLY A 221 -7.21 20.21 1.64
CA GLY A 221 -7.49 18.87 2.15
C GLY A 221 -7.27 17.72 1.14
N LEU A 222 -8.13 16.70 1.21
CA LEU A 222 -8.04 15.53 0.36
C LEU A 222 -8.18 15.86 -1.13
N ALA A 223 -9.01 16.83 -1.49
CA ALA A 223 -9.22 17.22 -2.88
C ALA A 223 -7.92 17.69 -3.54
N TRP A 224 -7.08 18.43 -2.82
CA TRP A 224 -5.77 18.84 -3.30
C TRP A 224 -4.85 17.64 -3.57
N LEU A 225 -4.78 16.65 -2.66
CA LEU A 225 -3.98 15.44 -2.87
C LEU A 225 -4.47 14.64 -4.08
N GLN A 226 -5.78 14.57 -4.31
CA GLN A 226 -6.35 13.92 -5.47
C GLN A 226 -6.03 14.65 -6.76
N GLN A 227 -6.08 15.99 -6.76
CA GLN A 227 -5.72 16.81 -7.91
C GLN A 227 -4.24 16.66 -8.29
N LEU A 228 -3.34 16.49 -7.32
CA LEU A 228 -1.91 16.27 -7.61
C LEU A 228 -1.66 14.97 -8.39
N ARG A 229 -2.55 14.01 -8.35
CA ARG A 229 -2.45 12.78 -9.16
C ARG A 229 -2.66 13.02 -10.65
N GLU A 230 -3.40 14.07 -11.00
CA GLU A 230 -3.68 14.46 -12.39
C GLU A 230 -2.68 15.53 -12.90
N SER A 231 -1.80 16.03 -12.03
CA SER A 231 -0.78 17.03 -12.35
C SER A 231 0.48 16.35 -12.94
N SER A 232 1.35 17.13 -13.57
CA SER A 232 2.67 16.64 -13.97
C SER A 232 3.52 16.26 -12.75
N TYR A 233 4.52 15.38 -12.95
CA TYR A 233 5.44 14.99 -11.87
C TYR A 233 6.12 16.21 -11.24
N GLU A 234 6.58 17.13 -12.06
CA GLU A 234 7.28 18.33 -11.63
C GLU A 234 6.40 19.23 -10.73
N GLU A 235 5.12 19.38 -11.10
CA GLU A 235 4.14 20.14 -10.32
C GLU A 235 3.81 19.44 -9.01
N ALA A 236 3.50 18.14 -9.06
CA ALA A 236 3.21 17.34 -7.87
C ALA A 236 4.40 17.28 -6.91
N HIS A 237 5.63 17.10 -7.43
CA HIS A 237 6.86 17.13 -6.64
C HIS A 237 7.05 18.47 -5.94
N LYS A 238 6.93 19.58 -6.66
CA LYS A 238 7.06 20.92 -6.10
C LYS A 238 6.01 21.19 -5.02
N ALA A 239 4.77 20.82 -5.28
CA ALA A 239 3.67 21.00 -4.35
C ALA A 239 3.84 20.18 -3.07
N LEU A 240 4.25 18.89 -3.17
CA LEU A 240 4.43 18.04 -2.00
C LEU A 240 5.67 18.41 -1.17
N CYS A 241 6.74 18.90 -1.79
CA CYS A 241 7.97 19.32 -1.09
C CYS A 241 7.81 20.53 -0.15
N ILE A 242 6.67 21.24 -0.21
CA ILE A 242 6.36 22.29 0.78
C ILE A 242 5.96 21.72 2.13
N LEU A 243 5.52 20.45 2.18
CA LEU A 243 5.06 19.80 3.40
C LEU A 243 6.24 19.46 4.33
N PRO A 244 6.10 19.66 5.66
CA PRO A 244 7.13 19.30 6.62
C PRO A 244 7.51 17.81 6.55
N GLY A 245 8.80 17.51 6.38
CA GLY A 245 9.32 16.14 6.34
C GLY A 245 9.08 15.38 5.03
N VAL A 246 8.66 16.09 3.99
CA VAL A 246 8.49 15.55 2.63
C VAL A 246 9.64 16.04 1.75
N GLY A 247 10.36 15.11 1.15
CA GLY A 247 11.44 15.36 0.20
C GLY A 247 11.23 14.57 -1.08
N THR A 248 12.26 14.52 -1.92
CA THR A 248 12.20 13.83 -3.22
C THR A 248 11.79 12.36 -3.11
N LYS A 249 12.23 11.66 -2.05
CA LYS A 249 11.87 10.25 -1.83
C LYS A 249 10.37 10.07 -1.55
N GLU A 250 9.82 10.90 -0.69
CA GLU A 250 8.43 10.84 -0.28
C GLU A 250 7.49 11.23 -1.43
N THR A 251 7.89 12.21 -2.24
CA THR A 251 7.11 12.64 -3.41
C THR A 251 7.08 11.59 -4.51
N PHE A 252 8.20 10.92 -4.72
CA PHE A 252 8.33 9.88 -5.74
C PHE A 252 7.41 8.68 -5.48
N SER A 253 7.27 8.27 -4.23
CA SER A 253 6.45 7.12 -3.85
C SER A 253 4.95 7.49 -3.66
N GLY A 254 4.66 8.72 -3.23
CA GLY A 254 3.31 9.14 -2.86
C GLY A 254 2.46 9.67 -4.01
N ALA A 255 3.05 10.45 -4.90
CA ALA A 255 2.32 11.07 -6.01
C ALA A 255 2.42 10.28 -7.32
N CYS A 256 3.43 9.42 -7.44
CA CYS A 256 3.88 8.89 -8.73
C CYS A 256 3.39 7.49 -9.08
N GLY A 257 2.58 6.84 -8.26
CA GLY A 257 2.00 5.54 -8.66
C GLY A 257 1.30 5.59 -10.02
N ASP A 258 0.73 6.73 -10.38
CA ASP A 258 0.05 6.92 -11.65
C ASP A 258 0.94 7.53 -12.77
N LEU A 259 1.96 8.30 -12.40
CA LEU A 259 2.84 9.01 -13.34
C LEU A 259 3.98 8.17 -13.92
N MET A 260 4.31 7.05 -13.28
CA MET A 260 5.43 6.20 -13.71
C MET A 260 5.15 5.31 -14.92
N LEU A 261 3.91 5.15 -15.31
CA LEU A 261 3.56 4.44 -16.54
C LEU A 261 3.96 5.19 -17.82
N ALA A 262 4.35 6.46 -17.70
CA ALA A 262 4.79 7.28 -18.82
C ALA A 262 6.22 7.01 -19.32
N GLY A 263 6.94 6.02 -18.75
CA GLY A 263 8.32 5.65 -19.14
C GLY A 263 9.40 6.53 -18.50
N PRO A 264 10.67 6.15 -18.62
CA PRO A 264 11.79 6.91 -18.07
C PRO A 264 11.96 8.21 -18.84
N LYS A 265 11.33 9.29 -18.38
CA LYS A 265 11.73 10.62 -18.80
C LYS A 265 13.15 10.85 -18.25
N ARG A 266 14.13 11.02 -19.12
CA ARG A 266 15.49 11.41 -18.73
C ARG A 266 15.39 12.70 -17.94
N CYS A 267 15.72 12.66 -16.66
CA CYS A 267 16.03 13.86 -15.90
C CYS A 267 17.24 14.50 -16.60
N SER A 268 17.02 15.56 -17.34
CA SER A 268 18.08 16.36 -17.94
C SER A 268 18.81 17.06 -16.81
N GLY A 269 19.94 16.51 -16.37
CA GLY A 269 20.90 17.25 -15.59
C GLY A 269 21.29 16.73 -14.22
N ALA A 270 21.62 15.44 -14.07
CA ALA A 270 22.59 14.98 -13.08
C ALA A 270 22.89 13.50 -13.25
N SER A 271 24.20 13.21 -13.42
CA SER A 271 24.86 11.91 -13.24
C SER A 271 24.19 10.66 -13.85
N ARG A 272 24.97 10.00 -14.69
CA ARG A 272 24.73 8.83 -15.53
C ARG A 272 24.23 7.56 -14.82
N ARG A 273 23.08 7.62 -14.13
CA ARG A 273 22.30 6.43 -13.75
C ARG A 273 20.83 6.77 -13.99
N PRO A 274 20.07 6.01 -14.81
CA PRO A 274 18.62 6.15 -14.86
C PRO A 274 18.12 5.89 -13.45
N ALA A 275 17.34 6.82 -12.89
CA ALA A 275 16.63 6.61 -11.66
C ALA A 275 15.53 5.58 -11.93
N TYR A 276 15.88 4.30 -11.90
CA TYR A 276 14.89 3.24 -11.76
C TYR A 276 14.20 3.47 -10.43
N VAL A 277 12.89 3.60 -10.50
CA VAL A 277 12.01 3.64 -9.34
C VAL A 277 12.55 2.70 -8.30
N GLY A 278 12.75 3.20 -7.09
CA GLY A 278 13.32 2.43 -5.98
C GLY A 278 12.44 1.25 -5.56
N ILE A 279 12.30 0.27 -6.44
CA ILE A 279 11.96 -1.08 -6.06
C ILE A 279 13.21 -1.57 -5.35
N CYS A 280 13.21 -1.51 -4.00
CA CYS A 280 14.16 -2.27 -3.22
C CYS A 280 13.88 -3.75 -3.51
N ILE A 281 14.55 -4.29 -4.52
CA ILE A 281 14.58 -5.73 -4.74
C ILE A 281 15.38 -6.28 -3.55
N PRO A 282 14.79 -7.10 -2.66
CA PRO A 282 15.55 -7.71 -1.59
C PRO A 282 16.69 -8.54 -2.20
N GLU A 283 17.91 -8.38 -1.68
CA GLU A 283 18.99 -9.28 -2.05
C GLU A 283 18.53 -10.73 -1.80
N PRO A 284 18.81 -11.65 -2.74
CA PRO A 284 18.50 -13.06 -2.51
C PRO A 284 19.24 -13.52 -1.23
N PRO A 285 18.66 -14.41 -0.43
CA PRO A 285 19.33 -14.95 0.75
C PRO A 285 20.68 -15.51 0.30
N LYS A 286 21.75 -15.09 0.97
CA LYS A 286 23.10 -15.66 0.76
C LYS A 286 23.00 -17.14 1.12
N VAL A 287 23.21 -18.00 0.13
CA VAL A 287 23.33 -19.46 0.29
C VAL A 287 24.63 -19.76 1.02
#